data_02b507e47f21cd2c93146307dc07f762
#
_entry.id   02b507e47f21cd2c93146307dc07f762
#
_cell.length_a   1.000
_cell.length_b   1.000
_cell.length_c   1.000
_cell.angle_alpha   90.00
_cell.angle_beta   90.00
_cell.angle_gamma   90.00
#
_symmetry.space_group_name_H-M   'P 1'
#
loop_
_entity.id
_entity.type
_entity.pdbx_description
1 polymer ?
#
loop_
_entity_poly.entity_id
_entity_poly.type
_entity_poly.pdbx_seq_one_letter_code
_entity_poly.pdbx_strand_id
1 'polypeptide(L)'
;MDAYKALAVSYDRLTSDVDYDATVKFYRQILNAEKVHPRTAADLACGTGSVTAILAKMGIPTTGVDMSEDMLTVAQQKTMELTPRPFFSCQRLERLRLPRAVDLAVCALDSLDYITEPEKCREAIRRVYNALNPGGIFIFDVNTPEKLRAMDGQVFLDEDDDVYCVWRGEFDEQTNICSYGMDLFQRQGKLWSRSFE
;
A
#
# COMPACT_ATOMS: atom_id res chain seq x y z
N MET A 1 -14.29 8.56 6.28
CA MET A 1 -13.85 7.49 7.19
C MET A 1 -12.35 7.40 7.02
N ASP A 2 -11.60 7.50 8.11
CA ASP A 2 -10.14 7.35 8.05
C ASP A 2 -9.83 5.85 8.05
N ALA A 3 -9.90 5.24 6.86
CA ALA A 3 -9.56 3.84 6.68
C ALA A 3 -8.13 3.59 7.19
N TYR A 4 -7.92 2.43 7.83
CA TYR A 4 -6.64 1.98 8.39
C TYR A 4 -6.14 2.73 9.64
N LYS A 5 -6.93 3.61 10.26
CA LYS A 5 -6.50 4.32 11.46
C LYS A 5 -6.23 3.37 12.63
N ALA A 6 -7.21 2.51 12.96
CA ALA A 6 -7.06 1.53 14.04
C ALA A 6 -6.08 0.41 13.67
N LEU A 7 -5.96 0.10 12.37
CA LEU A 7 -5.14 -0.98 11.85
C LEU A 7 -3.64 -0.64 11.82
N ALA A 8 -3.26 0.63 11.65
CA ALA A 8 -1.87 1.04 11.36
C ALA A 8 -0.83 0.43 12.31
N VAL A 9 -1.13 0.39 13.63
CA VAL A 9 -0.22 -0.14 14.66
C VAL A 9 -0.04 -1.66 14.54
N SER A 10 -1.07 -2.37 14.09
CA SER A 10 -1.08 -3.84 13.98
C SER A 10 -0.87 -4.34 12.56
N TYR A 11 -0.83 -3.44 11.57
CA TYR A 11 -0.80 -3.79 10.15
C TYR A 11 0.35 -4.74 9.78
N ASP A 12 1.57 -4.41 10.19
CA ASP A 12 2.74 -5.23 9.88
C ASP A 12 2.68 -6.64 10.51
N ARG A 13 1.96 -6.80 11.60
CA ARG A 13 1.77 -8.09 12.28
C ARG A 13 0.73 -8.93 11.53
N LEU A 14 -0.38 -8.32 11.13
CA LEU A 14 -1.45 -8.97 10.37
C LEU A 14 -1.07 -9.26 8.91
N THR A 15 -0.04 -8.59 8.38
CA THR A 15 0.52 -8.84 7.04
C THR A 15 1.89 -9.51 7.10
N SER A 16 2.19 -10.23 8.17
CA SER A 16 3.50 -10.90 8.35
C SER A 16 3.76 -12.04 7.36
N ASP A 17 2.71 -12.57 6.74
CA ASP A 17 2.74 -13.56 5.67
C ASP A 17 3.06 -12.96 4.28
N VAL A 18 2.99 -11.63 4.13
CA VAL A 18 3.30 -10.95 2.88
C VAL A 18 4.82 -10.88 2.67
N ASP A 19 5.30 -11.56 1.63
CA ASP A 19 6.71 -11.53 1.24
C ASP A 19 7.02 -10.27 0.40
N TYR A 20 7.25 -9.14 1.09
CA TYR A 20 7.62 -7.88 0.46
C TYR A 20 8.97 -7.95 -0.27
N ASP A 21 9.90 -8.79 0.20
CA ASP A 21 11.19 -8.99 -0.47
C ASP A 21 11.00 -9.70 -1.82
N ALA A 22 10.13 -10.71 -1.89
CA ALA A 22 9.77 -11.36 -3.15
C ALA A 22 9.08 -10.36 -4.11
N THR A 23 8.19 -9.50 -3.60
CA THR A 23 7.54 -8.45 -4.40
C THR A 23 8.59 -7.52 -5.01
N VAL A 24 9.50 -6.96 -4.23
CA VAL A 24 10.56 -6.07 -4.74
C VAL A 24 11.54 -6.82 -5.65
N LYS A 25 11.83 -8.09 -5.38
CA LYS A 25 12.62 -8.93 -6.28
C LYS A 25 11.95 -9.07 -7.65
N PHE A 26 10.63 -9.23 -7.69
CA PHE A 26 9.87 -9.27 -8.94
C PHE A 26 9.94 -7.92 -9.68
N TYR A 27 9.81 -6.79 -8.99
CA TYR A 27 9.99 -5.46 -9.60
C TYR A 27 11.38 -5.33 -10.24
N ARG A 28 12.42 -5.82 -9.59
CA ARG A 28 13.79 -5.85 -10.16
C ARG A 28 13.89 -6.68 -11.43
N GLN A 29 13.14 -7.78 -11.53
CA GLN A 29 13.12 -8.58 -12.77
C GLN A 29 12.49 -7.79 -13.92
N ILE A 30 11.38 -7.09 -13.67
CA ILE A 30 10.74 -6.20 -14.66
C ILE A 30 11.72 -5.10 -15.08
N LEU A 31 12.33 -4.40 -14.13
CA LEU A 31 13.29 -3.32 -14.40
C LEU A 31 14.48 -3.79 -15.23
N ASN A 32 15.01 -4.99 -14.93
CA ASN A 32 16.10 -5.59 -15.68
C ASN A 32 15.69 -5.94 -17.12
N ALA A 33 14.48 -6.49 -17.31
CA ALA A 33 13.95 -6.81 -18.64
C ALA A 33 13.80 -5.55 -19.50
N GLU A 34 13.33 -4.45 -18.89
CA GLU A 34 13.17 -3.15 -19.53
C GLU A 34 14.47 -2.32 -19.58
N LYS A 35 15.57 -2.84 -19.01
CA LYS A 35 16.88 -2.17 -18.92
C LYS A 35 16.83 -0.81 -18.20
N VAL A 36 15.94 -0.68 -17.23
CA VAL A 36 15.81 0.53 -16.40
C VAL A 36 16.56 0.35 -15.08
N HIS A 37 17.38 1.33 -14.74
CA HIS A 37 18.15 1.39 -13.50
C HIS A 37 17.71 2.63 -12.70
N PRO A 38 16.68 2.52 -11.86
CA PRO A 38 16.11 3.67 -11.18
C PRO A 38 17.10 4.27 -10.18
N ARG A 39 17.27 5.58 -10.23
CA ARG A 39 18.04 6.37 -9.26
C ARG A 39 17.16 7.03 -8.22
N THR A 40 15.85 7.07 -8.45
CA THR A 40 14.84 7.62 -7.56
C THR A 40 13.55 6.82 -7.70
N ALA A 41 12.81 6.68 -6.59
CA ALA A 41 11.54 5.97 -6.59
C ALA A 41 10.45 6.72 -5.82
N ALA A 42 9.19 6.42 -6.18
CA ALA A 42 8.01 6.71 -5.37
C ALA A 42 7.28 5.41 -5.06
N ASP A 43 6.94 5.21 -3.79
CA ASP A 43 6.09 4.13 -3.30
C ASP A 43 4.73 4.73 -2.99
N LEU A 44 3.74 4.40 -3.81
CA LEU A 44 2.41 5.01 -3.84
C LEU A 44 1.42 4.12 -3.08
N ALA A 45 0.64 4.71 -2.20
CA ALA A 45 -0.15 4.02 -1.19
C ALA A 45 0.76 3.09 -0.34
N CYS A 46 1.84 3.66 0.18
CA CYS A 46 2.94 2.92 0.80
C CYS A 46 2.59 2.29 2.16
N GLY A 47 1.45 2.62 2.75
CA GLY A 47 1.03 2.14 4.06
C GLY A 47 2.11 2.38 5.12
N THR A 48 2.50 1.33 5.85
CA THR A 48 3.55 1.34 6.86
C THR A 48 4.98 1.33 6.28
N GLY A 49 5.13 1.49 4.96
CA GLY A 49 6.41 1.71 4.29
C GLY A 49 7.31 0.48 4.15
N SER A 50 6.77 -0.73 4.11
CA SER A 50 7.57 -1.95 3.97
C SER A 50 8.32 -2.00 2.63
N VAL A 51 7.65 -1.73 1.51
CA VAL A 51 8.29 -1.61 0.18
C VAL A 51 9.23 -0.41 0.14
N THR A 52 8.80 0.75 0.68
CA THR A 52 9.65 1.94 0.81
C THR A 52 10.98 1.62 1.51
N ALA A 53 10.93 0.87 2.62
CA ALA A 53 12.12 0.50 3.38
C ALA A 53 13.09 -0.39 2.57
N ILE A 54 12.55 -1.34 1.80
CA ILE A 54 13.38 -2.23 0.96
C ILE A 54 14.05 -1.42 -0.15
N LEU A 55 13.31 -0.55 -0.84
CA LEU A 55 13.87 0.32 -1.88
C LEU A 55 14.97 1.23 -1.33
N ALA A 56 14.76 1.82 -0.15
CA ALA A 56 15.77 2.64 0.51
C ALA A 56 17.01 1.84 0.92
N LYS A 57 16.86 0.60 1.44
CA LYS A 57 17.99 -0.31 1.75
C LYS A 57 18.79 -0.68 0.50
N MET A 58 18.17 -0.67 -0.68
CA MET A 58 18.87 -0.84 -1.96
C MET A 58 19.62 0.41 -2.41
N GLY A 59 19.62 1.49 -1.62
CA GLY A 59 20.28 2.76 -1.94
C GLY A 59 19.48 3.68 -2.86
N ILE A 60 18.19 3.40 -3.09
CA ILE A 60 17.32 4.22 -3.95
C ILE A 60 16.61 5.25 -3.08
N PRO A 61 16.88 6.57 -3.26
CA PRO A 61 16.10 7.63 -2.62
C PRO A 61 14.62 7.49 -2.97
N THR A 62 13.78 7.23 -1.96
CA THR A 62 12.37 6.87 -2.14
C THR A 62 11.46 7.88 -1.45
N THR A 63 10.38 8.26 -2.13
CA THR A 63 9.27 9.02 -1.55
C THR A 63 8.09 8.08 -1.34
N GLY A 64 7.70 7.85 -0.08
CA GLY A 64 6.47 7.16 0.27
C GLY A 64 5.28 8.12 0.28
N VAL A 65 4.20 7.72 -0.33
CA VAL A 65 2.94 8.50 -0.38
C VAL A 65 1.80 7.62 0.10
N ASP A 66 1.05 8.10 1.08
CA ASP A 66 -0.18 7.46 1.54
C ASP A 66 -1.20 8.53 1.95
N MET A 67 -2.47 8.16 2.01
CA MET A 67 -3.53 9.06 2.47
C MET A 67 -3.73 9.02 4.00
N SER A 68 -3.20 8.01 4.68
CA SER A 68 -3.31 7.81 6.13
C SER A 68 -2.09 8.37 6.86
N GLU A 69 -2.30 9.38 7.70
CA GLU A 69 -1.24 9.95 8.56
C GLU A 69 -0.75 8.92 9.59
N ASP A 70 -1.65 8.06 10.07
CA ASP A 70 -1.30 7.02 11.05
C ASP A 70 -0.35 5.98 10.43
N MET A 71 -0.63 5.52 9.19
CA MET A 71 0.27 4.65 8.43
C MET A 71 1.63 5.29 8.20
N LEU A 72 1.66 6.56 7.78
CA LEU A 72 2.90 7.28 7.54
C LEU A 72 3.72 7.52 8.83
N THR A 73 3.05 7.63 9.98
CA THR A 73 3.75 7.71 11.27
C THR A 73 4.53 6.43 11.56
N VAL A 74 3.92 5.26 11.32
CA VAL A 74 4.61 3.96 11.45
C VAL A 74 5.74 3.84 10.42
N ALA A 75 5.49 4.23 9.16
CA ALA A 75 6.49 4.20 8.10
C ALA A 75 7.73 5.06 8.42
N GLN A 76 7.52 6.27 8.97
CA GLN A 76 8.61 7.16 9.41
C GLN A 76 9.44 6.54 10.52
N GLN A 77 8.79 5.93 11.52
CA GLN A 77 9.48 5.24 12.62
C GLN A 77 10.31 4.05 12.10
N LYS A 78 9.70 3.21 11.24
CA LYS A 78 10.34 2.02 10.64
C LYS A 78 11.60 2.37 9.85
N THR A 79 11.64 3.54 9.22
CA THR A 79 12.69 3.92 8.27
C THR A 79 13.65 5.01 8.78
N MET A 80 13.51 5.45 10.03
CA MET A 80 14.24 6.60 10.57
C MET A 80 15.77 6.49 10.53
N GLU A 81 16.30 5.26 10.60
CA GLU A 81 17.75 4.98 10.62
C GLU A 81 18.30 4.62 9.22
N LEU A 82 17.45 4.55 8.19
CA LEU A 82 17.90 4.18 6.85
C LEU A 82 18.67 5.32 6.16
N THR A 83 19.61 4.92 5.31
CA THR A 83 20.34 5.84 4.42
C THR A 83 20.36 5.27 3.01
N PRO A 84 19.76 5.96 2.01
CA PRO A 84 19.06 7.26 2.12
C PRO A 84 17.77 7.16 2.95
N ARG A 85 17.52 8.18 3.77
CA ARG A 85 16.27 8.25 4.54
C ARG A 85 15.10 8.58 3.61
N PRO A 86 14.02 7.77 3.58
CA PRO A 86 12.84 8.07 2.79
C PRO A 86 12.14 9.37 3.22
N PHE A 87 11.54 10.04 2.25
CA PHE A 87 10.62 11.14 2.48
C PHE A 87 9.19 10.61 2.42
N PHE A 88 8.30 11.09 3.31
CA PHE A 88 6.90 10.70 3.32
C PHE A 88 5.98 11.90 3.11
N SER A 89 4.88 11.69 2.40
CA SER A 89 3.89 12.73 2.09
C SER A 89 2.48 12.18 2.18
N CYS A 90 1.64 12.83 3.01
CA CYS A 90 0.23 12.49 3.14
C CYS A 90 -0.56 13.09 1.97
N GLN A 91 -0.95 12.24 0.99
CA GLN A 91 -1.66 12.64 -0.20
C GLN A 91 -2.54 11.51 -0.72
N ARG A 92 -3.66 11.87 -1.34
CA ARG A 92 -4.44 10.97 -2.19
C ARG A 92 -3.81 10.91 -3.58
N LEU A 93 -3.83 9.75 -4.24
CA LEU A 93 -3.16 9.55 -5.53
C LEU A 93 -3.73 10.42 -6.65
N GLU A 94 -5.03 10.69 -6.63
CA GLU A 94 -5.68 11.61 -7.59
C GLU A 94 -5.28 13.09 -7.39
N ARG A 95 -4.52 13.38 -6.34
CA ARG A 95 -3.93 14.71 -6.07
C ARG A 95 -2.41 14.67 -5.97
N LEU A 96 -1.79 13.59 -6.42
CA LEU A 96 -0.36 13.35 -6.31
C LEU A 96 0.46 14.54 -6.83
N ARG A 97 1.42 14.96 -6.02
CA ARG A 97 2.46 15.94 -6.35
C ARG A 97 3.76 15.50 -5.71
N LEU A 98 4.70 15.03 -6.49
CA LEU A 98 6.04 14.73 -6.01
C LEU A 98 6.93 15.99 -6.08
N PRO A 99 7.89 16.15 -5.16
CA PRO A 99 8.83 17.30 -5.16
C PRO A 99 9.72 17.30 -6.41
N ARG A 100 9.96 16.13 -7.02
CA ARG A 100 10.69 15.93 -8.27
C ARG A 100 10.17 14.69 -8.97
N ALA A 101 10.39 14.60 -10.28
CA ALA A 101 10.09 13.39 -11.04
C ALA A 101 11.00 12.23 -10.61
N VAL A 102 10.50 11.01 -10.76
CA VAL A 102 11.18 9.76 -10.34
C VAL A 102 11.35 8.81 -11.53
N ASP A 103 12.29 7.87 -11.40
CA ASP A 103 12.55 6.88 -12.44
C ASP A 103 11.66 5.64 -12.27
N LEU A 104 11.19 5.40 -11.05
CA LEU A 104 10.32 4.28 -10.70
C LEU A 104 9.16 4.78 -9.82
N ALA A 105 7.95 4.42 -10.19
CA ALA A 105 6.79 4.48 -9.30
C ALA A 105 6.29 3.05 -9.07
N VAL A 106 5.96 2.70 -7.83
CA VAL A 106 5.33 1.42 -7.49
C VAL A 106 4.04 1.68 -6.71
N CYS A 107 3.04 0.81 -6.90
CA CYS A 107 1.82 0.80 -6.10
C CYS A 107 1.47 -0.67 -5.86
N ALA A 108 1.83 -1.17 -4.67
CA ALA A 108 1.79 -2.58 -4.33
C ALA A 108 0.48 -2.96 -3.60
N LEU A 109 0.22 -4.27 -3.54
CA LEU A 109 -0.86 -4.88 -2.77
C LEU A 109 -2.23 -4.29 -3.10
N ASP A 110 -2.58 -4.35 -4.40
CA ASP A 110 -3.90 -3.97 -4.92
C ASP A 110 -4.41 -2.59 -4.47
N SER A 111 -3.50 -1.72 -3.98
CA SER A 111 -3.86 -0.42 -3.43
C SER A 111 -4.55 0.51 -4.45
N LEU A 112 -4.32 0.29 -5.74
CA LEU A 112 -4.98 1.06 -6.79
C LEU A 112 -6.49 0.75 -6.87
N ASP A 113 -6.92 -0.44 -6.46
CA ASP A 113 -8.33 -0.89 -6.47
C ASP A 113 -9.20 -0.09 -5.49
N TYR A 114 -8.60 0.54 -4.48
CA TYR A 114 -9.31 1.42 -3.55
C TYR A 114 -9.83 2.72 -4.19
N ILE A 115 -9.39 3.03 -5.42
CA ILE A 115 -9.90 4.17 -6.18
C ILE A 115 -11.05 3.70 -7.07
N THR A 116 -12.20 3.44 -6.47
CA THR A 116 -13.37 2.85 -7.14
C THR A 116 -14.07 3.78 -8.14
N GLU A 117 -13.81 5.09 -8.11
CA GLU A 117 -14.35 6.04 -9.07
C GLU A 117 -13.47 6.13 -10.32
N PRO A 118 -13.96 5.73 -11.53
CA PRO A 118 -13.15 5.65 -12.75
C PRO A 118 -12.41 6.95 -13.10
N GLU A 119 -13.06 8.11 -12.90
CA GLU A 119 -12.44 9.41 -13.18
C GLU A 119 -11.29 9.73 -12.22
N LYS A 120 -11.43 9.37 -10.94
CA LYS A 120 -10.36 9.54 -9.95
C LYS A 120 -9.19 8.58 -10.25
N CYS A 121 -9.49 7.32 -10.62
CA CYS A 121 -8.47 6.36 -11.01
C CYS A 121 -7.68 6.85 -12.25
N ARG A 122 -8.39 7.33 -13.28
CA ARG A 122 -7.75 7.93 -14.48
C ARG A 122 -6.88 9.13 -14.11
N GLU A 123 -7.36 10.01 -13.23
CA GLU A 123 -6.57 11.16 -12.77
C GLU A 123 -5.34 10.70 -11.97
N ALA A 124 -5.46 9.70 -11.08
CA ALA A 124 -4.33 9.13 -10.35
C ALA A 124 -3.25 8.61 -11.32
N ILE A 125 -3.62 7.78 -12.28
CA ILE A 125 -2.69 7.26 -13.29
C ILE A 125 -2.04 8.40 -14.09
N ARG A 126 -2.81 9.40 -14.49
CA ARG A 126 -2.28 10.58 -15.18
C ARG A 126 -1.28 11.36 -14.33
N ARG A 127 -1.53 11.48 -13.04
CA ARG A 127 -0.62 12.13 -12.08
C ARG A 127 0.68 11.36 -11.93
N VAL A 128 0.60 10.03 -11.82
CA VAL A 128 1.78 9.17 -11.77
C VAL A 128 2.59 9.30 -13.06
N TYR A 129 1.94 9.24 -14.23
CA TYR A 129 2.61 9.45 -15.52
C TYR A 129 3.39 10.78 -15.57
N ASN A 130 2.77 11.87 -15.12
CA ASN A 130 3.40 13.20 -15.10
C ASN A 130 4.51 13.34 -14.02
N ALA A 131 4.56 12.42 -13.05
CA ALA A 131 5.57 12.37 -12.00
C ALA A 131 6.77 11.48 -12.38
N LEU A 132 6.71 10.78 -13.51
CA LEU A 132 7.81 9.95 -13.99
C LEU A 132 8.77 10.77 -14.86
N ASN A 133 10.06 10.48 -14.75
CA ASN A 133 11.06 10.92 -15.70
C ASN A 133 10.82 10.26 -17.07
N PRO A 134 11.26 10.88 -18.20
CA PRO A 134 11.24 10.20 -19.49
C PRO A 134 11.93 8.83 -19.43
N GLY A 135 11.23 7.77 -19.83
CA GLY A 135 11.68 6.39 -19.72
C GLY A 135 11.53 5.77 -18.33
N GLY A 136 10.91 6.48 -17.38
CA GLY A 136 10.54 5.93 -16.08
C GLY A 136 9.40 4.91 -16.17
N ILE A 137 9.31 4.02 -15.18
CA ILE A 137 8.35 2.91 -15.17
C ILE A 137 7.41 3.06 -13.97
N PHE A 138 6.12 2.75 -14.20
CA PHE A 138 5.12 2.54 -13.16
C PHE A 138 4.77 1.06 -13.09
N ILE A 139 4.98 0.44 -11.92
CA ILE A 139 4.63 -0.95 -11.62
C ILE A 139 3.53 -0.95 -10.58
N PHE A 140 2.44 -1.65 -10.87
CA PHE A 140 1.32 -1.81 -9.95
C PHE A 140 0.68 -3.19 -10.13
N ASP A 141 -0.04 -3.62 -9.13
CA ASP A 141 -0.89 -4.81 -9.17
C ASP A 141 -2.34 -4.42 -8.90
N VAL A 142 -3.25 -5.25 -9.40
CA VAL A 142 -4.70 -5.13 -9.20
C VAL A 142 -5.30 -6.51 -9.04
N ASN A 143 -6.40 -6.60 -8.32
CA ASN A 143 -7.18 -7.84 -8.25
C ASN A 143 -7.93 -8.09 -9.56
N THR A 144 -8.01 -9.34 -9.96
CA THR A 144 -8.88 -9.71 -11.07
C THR A 144 -10.34 -9.73 -10.62
N PRO A 145 -11.30 -9.51 -11.54
CA PRO A 145 -12.73 -9.60 -11.21
C PRO A 145 -13.11 -10.95 -10.60
N GLU A 146 -12.47 -12.04 -11.04
CA GLU A 146 -12.70 -13.40 -10.52
C GLU A 146 -12.28 -13.49 -9.06
N LYS A 147 -11.10 -12.91 -8.70
CA LYS A 147 -10.63 -12.89 -7.30
C LYS A 147 -11.59 -12.11 -6.43
N LEU A 148 -12.05 -10.93 -6.87
CA LEU A 148 -12.98 -10.11 -6.11
C LEU A 148 -14.33 -10.79 -5.89
N ARG A 149 -14.89 -11.45 -6.93
CA ARG A 149 -16.12 -12.24 -6.79
C ARG A 149 -15.95 -13.40 -5.81
N ALA A 150 -14.80 -14.05 -5.80
CA ALA A 150 -14.53 -15.15 -4.89
C ALA A 150 -14.47 -14.73 -3.41
N MET A 151 -14.36 -13.42 -3.14
CA MET A 151 -14.40 -12.87 -1.76
C MET A 151 -15.81 -12.74 -1.22
N ASP A 152 -16.86 -12.83 -2.07
CA ASP A 152 -18.24 -12.69 -1.64
C ASP A 152 -18.63 -13.73 -0.60
N GLY A 153 -19.16 -13.26 0.53
CA GLY A 153 -19.54 -14.09 1.66
C GLY A 153 -18.37 -14.76 2.41
N GLN A 154 -17.12 -14.49 2.04
CA GLN A 154 -15.97 -15.06 2.73
C GLN A 154 -15.70 -14.35 4.06
N VAL A 155 -15.21 -15.12 5.01
CA VAL A 155 -14.75 -14.62 6.31
C VAL A 155 -13.33 -15.13 6.52
N PHE A 156 -12.41 -14.22 6.77
CA PHE A 156 -11.02 -14.51 7.06
C PHE A 156 -10.69 -14.10 8.49
N LEU A 157 -9.79 -14.83 9.10
CA LEU A 157 -9.34 -14.60 10.45
C LEU A 157 -7.83 -14.51 10.46
N ASP A 158 -7.32 -13.37 10.96
CA ASP A 158 -5.91 -13.18 11.25
C ASP A 158 -5.76 -12.93 12.75
N GLU A 159 -4.88 -13.69 13.40
CA GLU A 159 -4.68 -13.57 14.85
C GLU A 159 -3.22 -13.67 15.25
N ASP A 160 -2.87 -12.94 16.30
CA ASP A 160 -1.69 -13.15 17.11
C ASP A 160 -2.06 -13.02 18.61
N ASP A 161 -1.06 -13.07 19.51
CA ASP A 161 -1.29 -13.01 20.96
C ASP A 161 -2.02 -11.73 21.43
N ASP A 162 -1.92 -10.63 20.69
CA ASP A 162 -2.42 -9.32 21.06
C ASP A 162 -3.43 -8.71 20.07
N VAL A 163 -3.64 -9.35 18.92
CA VAL A 163 -4.52 -8.85 17.87
C VAL A 163 -5.37 -9.99 17.31
N TYR A 164 -6.64 -9.72 17.12
CA TYR A 164 -7.60 -10.60 16.48
C TYR A 164 -8.38 -9.80 15.45
N CYS A 165 -8.29 -10.18 14.19
CA CYS A 165 -8.90 -9.47 13.08
C CYS A 165 -9.81 -10.38 12.29
N VAL A 166 -11.06 -9.98 12.09
CA VAL A 166 -12.04 -10.71 11.28
C VAL A 166 -12.41 -9.87 10.07
N TRP A 167 -12.07 -10.37 8.90
CA TRP A 167 -12.42 -9.76 7.61
C TRP A 167 -13.66 -10.41 7.02
N ARG A 168 -14.53 -9.62 6.42
CA ARG A 168 -15.69 -10.09 5.66
C ARG A 168 -15.70 -9.42 4.31
N GLY A 169 -15.80 -10.20 3.25
CA GLY A 169 -15.95 -9.70 1.89
C GLY A 169 -17.39 -9.73 1.44
N GLU A 170 -17.84 -8.67 0.79
CA GLU A 170 -19.14 -8.57 0.12
C GLU A 170 -18.92 -8.01 -1.28
N PHE A 171 -19.35 -8.74 -2.32
CA PHE A 171 -19.21 -8.30 -3.71
C PHE A 171 -20.56 -7.88 -4.28
N ASP A 172 -20.64 -6.66 -4.80
CA ASP A 172 -21.81 -6.15 -5.50
C ASP A 172 -21.65 -6.31 -7.02
N GLU A 173 -22.40 -7.25 -7.59
CA GLU A 173 -22.42 -7.53 -9.04
C GLU A 173 -22.90 -6.34 -9.89
N GLN A 174 -23.68 -5.41 -9.33
CA GLN A 174 -24.19 -4.27 -10.10
C GLN A 174 -23.13 -3.18 -10.28
N THR A 175 -22.34 -2.94 -9.23
CA THR A 175 -21.28 -1.93 -9.23
C THR A 175 -19.89 -2.50 -9.52
N ASN A 176 -19.72 -3.84 -9.46
CA ASN A 176 -18.44 -4.55 -9.48
C ASN A 176 -17.49 -4.07 -8.36
N ILE A 177 -18.05 -3.72 -7.20
CA ILE A 177 -17.27 -3.31 -6.03
C ILE A 177 -17.28 -4.43 -5.01
N CYS A 178 -16.09 -4.78 -4.50
CA CYS A 178 -15.92 -5.64 -3.34
C CYS A 178 -15.69 -4.76 -2.11
N SER A 179 -16.55 -4.89 -1.12
CA SER A 179 -16.44 -4.20 0.17
C SER A 179 -15.86 -5.14 1.21
N TYR A 180 -14.88 -4.67 1.98
CA TYR A 180 -14.32 -5.40 3.09
C TYR A 180 -14.74 -4.75 4.40
N GLY A 181 -15.44 -5.51 5.26
CA GLY A 181 -15.70 -5.11 6.64
C GLY A 181 -14.69 -5.78 7.56
N MET A 182 -14.09 -5.01 8.46
CA MET A 182 -13.08 -5.51 9.38
C MET A 182 -13.44 -5.24 10.83
N ASP A 183 -13.53 -6.30 11.64
CA ASP A 183 -13.57 -6.21 13.09
C ASP A 183 -12.16 -6.45 13.65
N LEU A 184 -11.59 -5.43 14.27
CA LEU A 184 -10.26 -5.50 14.88
C LEU A 184 -10.38 -5.48 16.39
N PHE A 185 -9.85 -6.52 17.05
CA PHE A 185 -9.73 -6.60 18.50
C PHE A 185 -8.25 -6.49 18.88
N GLN A 186 -7.93 -5.56 19.76
CA GLN A 186 -6.56 -5.31 20.22
C GLN A 186 -6.49 -5.45 21.73
N ARG A 187 -5.49 -6.19 22.23
CA ARG A 187 -5.29 -6.40 23.67
C ARG A 187 -4.76 -5.13 24.32
N GLN A 188 -5.38 -4.75 25.42
CA GLN A 188 -4.96 -3.66 26.30
C GLN A 188 -4.82 -4.21 27.74
N GLY A 189 -3.67 -4.82 28.03
CA GLY A 189 -3.44 -5.53 29.29
C GLY A 189 -4.31 -6.77 29.40
N LYS A 190 -5.32 -6.75 30.30
CA LYS A 190 -6.29 -7.87 30.49
C LYS A 190 -7.60 -7.67 29.70
N LEU A 191 -7.78 -6.54 29.03
CA LEU A 191 -8.98 -6.20 28.28
C LEU A 191 -8.68 -6.20 26.78
N TRP A 192 -9.76 -6.27 25.99
CA TRP A 192 -9.72 -6.14 24.55
C TRP A 192 -10.54 -4.94 24.13
N SER A 193 -9.97 -4.08 23.30
CA SER A 193 -10.73 -3.04 22.60
C SER A 193 -11.16 -3.56 21.24
N ARG A 194 -12.37 -3.20 20.79
CA ARG A 194 -12.87 -3.48 19.45
C ARG A 194 -12.97 -2.20 18.67
N SER A 195 -12.50 -2.22 17.43
CA SER A 195 -12.77 -1.21 16.41
C SER A 195 -13.32 -1.88 15.14
N PHE A 196 -13.99 -1.11 14.33
CA PHE A 196 -14.58 -1.58 13.06
C PHE A 196 -14.15 -0.62 11.94
N GLU A 197 -13.72 -1.19 10.82
CA GLU A 197 -13.41 -0.48 9.57
C GLU A 197 -14.15 -1.09 8.39
#